data_549805660318f93780078233c07ea99d
#
_entry.id   549805660318f93780078233c07ea99d
#
_cell.length_a   1.000
_cell.length_b   1.000
_cell.length_c   1.000
_cell.angle_alpha   90.00
_cell.angle_beta   90.00
_cell.angle_gamma   90.00
#
_symmetry.space_group_name_H-M   'P 1'
#
loop_
_entity.id
_entity.type
_entity.pdbx_description
1 polymer ?
#
loop_
_entity_poly.entity_id
_entity_poly.type
_entity_poly.pdbx_seq_one_letter_code
_entity_poly.pdbx_strand_id
1 'polypeptide(L)'
;MHQLRTSLFLPISLEEAWAFFSVPDNLDAITPEDMGFEILTRNEGRTYAGQIIRYRVRPLLGLPLSWVTEITHCKDLSYFVDEQRFGPYAMWHHQHHFKAVDGGVEMDDILDYKLKGGWLGKLLTGWLVHGKVQGIFDHRTKVLIDKFGGKDLGSVFH
;
A
#
# COMPACT_ATOMS: atom_id res chain seq x y z
N MET A 1 -8.85 -7.03 14.47
CA MET A 1 -8.09 -7.11 13.23
C MET A 1 -9.03 -6.67 12.14
N HIS A 2 -8.54 -5.95 11.16
CA HIS A 2 -9.33 -5.45 10.03
C HIS A 2 -8.62 -5.88 8.76
N GLN A 3 -9.39 -6.15 7.72
CA GLN A 3 -8.86 -6.47 6.40
C GLN A 3 -9.54 -5.57 5.35
N LEU A 4 -8.73 -5.00 4.47
CA LEU A 4 -9.16 -4.33 3.25
C LEU A 4 -8.62 -5.13 2.06
N ARG A 5 -9.49 -5.42 1.10
CA ARG A 5 -9.10 -5.96 -0.21
C ARG A 5 -9.55 -5.00 -1.29
N THR A 6 -8.68 -4.73 -2.24
CA THR A 6 -9.01 -3.97 -3.46
C THR A 6 -8.51 -4.75 -4.67
N SER A 7 -9.28 -4.72 -5.74
CA SER A 7 -8.93 -5.35 -7.00
C SER A 7 -9.03 -4.34 -8.13
N LEU A 8 -8.03 -4.29 -9.00
CA LEU A 8 -7.90 -3.32 -10.07
C LEU A 8 -7.48 -4.02 -11.36
N PHE A 9 -8.12 -3.70 -12.46
CA PHE A 9 -7.66 -4.08 -13.80
C PHE A 9 -6.94 -2.91 -14.46
N LEU A 10 -5.73 -3.16 -14.96
CA LEU A 10 -4.93 -2.21 -15.73
C LEU A 10 -4.62 -2.77 -17.12
N PRO A 11 -4.88 -2.01 -18.22
CA PRO A 11 -4.63 -2.46 -19.59
C PRO A 11 -3.15 -2.28 -20.00
N ILE A 12 -2.24 -2.79 -19.18
CA ILE A 12 -0.79 -2.79 -19.38
C ILE A 12 -0.24 -4.20 -19.21
N SER A 13 0.99 -4.43 -19.66
CA SER A 13 1.63 -5.74 -19.47
C SER A 13 1.98 -6.02 -18.01
N LEU A 14 2.13 -7.28 -17.66
CA LEU A 14 2.57 -7.68 -16.32
C LEU A 14 3.96 -7.12 -15.99
N GLU A 15 4.86 -7.07 -16.99
CA GLU A 15 6.21 -6.51 -16.85
C GLU A 15 6.18 -5.02 -16.58
N GLU A 16 5.28 -4.28 -17.24
CA GLU A 16 5.11 -2.84 -17.02
C GLU A 16 4.52 -2.55 -15.63
N ALA A 17 3.49 -3.30 -15.24
CA ALA A 17 2.95 -3.21 -13.88
C ALA A 17 4.02 -3.52 -12.84
N TRP A 18 4.73 -4.63 -12.99
CA TRP A 18 5.81 -5.00 -12.07
C TRP A 18 6.93 -3.95 -12.01
N ALA A 19 7.35 -3.42 -13.14
CA ALA A 19 8.36 -2.37 -13.21
C ALA A 19 7.95 -1.09 -12.45
N PHE A 20 6.67 -0.77 -12.41
CA PHE A 20 6.15 0.37 -11.66
C PHE A 20 6.03 0.07 -10.16
N PHE A 21 5.32 -1.00 -9.80
CA PHE A 21 4.98 -1.29 -8.41
C PHE A 21 6.14 -1.84 -7.57
N SER A 22 7.11 -2.51 -8.19
CA SER A 22 8.29 -3.03 -7.50
C SER A 22 9.38 -2.00 -7.22
N VAL A 23 9.17 -0.74 -7.60
CA VAL A 23 10.10 0.36 -7.29
C VAL A 23 9.54 1.19 -6.15
N PRO A 24 10.15 1.17 -4.95
CA PRO A 24 9.63 1.89 -3.78
C PRO A 24 9.44 3.39 -3.99
N ASP A 25 10.26 4.02 -4.82
CA ASP A 25 10.18 5.46 -5.08
C ASP A 25 8.89 5.87 -5.81
N ASN A 26 8.23 4.94 -6.50
CA ASN A 26 6.93 5.18 -7.13
C ASN A 26 5.76 5.22 -6.12
N LEU A 27 5.98 4.81 -4.87
CA LEU A 27 4.95 4.83 -3.83
C LEU A 27 4.47 6.25 -3.52
N ASP A 28 5.36 7.24 -3.60
CA ASP A 28 5.01 8.65 -3.42
C ASP A 28 3.96 9.11 -4.44
N ALA A 29 4.10 8.70 -5.70
CA ALA A 29 3.20 9.08 -6.78
C ALA A 29 1.75 8.55 -6.62
N ILE A 30 1.55 7.52 -5.81
CA ILE A 30 0.25 6.88 -5.54
C ILE A 30 -0.21 7.05 -4.09
N THR A 31 0.46 7.91 -3.33
CA THR A 31 0.11 8.25 -1.94
C THR A 31 -0.48 9.66 -1.89
N PRO A 32 -1.59 9.89 -1.15
CA PRO A 32 -2.16 11.23 -1.04
C PRO A 32 -1.17 12.26 -0.49
N GLU A 33 -1.14 13.47 -1.07
CA GLU A 33 -0.22 14.55 -0.67
C GLU A 33 -0.40 14.96 0.79
N ASP A 34 -1.64 14.90 1.32
CA ASP A 34 -1.96 15.23 2.71
C ASP A 34 -1.33 14.26 3.73
N MET A 35 -0.83 13.11 3.27
CA MET A 35 -0.07 12.18 4.10
C MET A 35 1.35 12.66 4.38
N GLY A 36 1.86 13.67 3.67
CA GLY A 36 3.22 14.19 3.84
C GLY A 36 4.25 13.07 3.80
N PHE A 37 4.09 12.19 2.81
CA PHE A 37 4.91 10.99 2.64
C PHE A 37 6.31 11.36 2.14
N GLU A 38 7.34 10.82 2.77
CA GLU A 38 8.74 11.07 2.41
C GLU A 38 9.55 9.76 2.56
N ILE A 39 10.17 9.30 1.49
CA ILE A 39 11.07 8.15 1.54
C ILE A 39 12.44 8.60 2.03
N LEU A 40 12.92 8.02 3.12
CA LEU A 40 14.20 8.35 3.76
C LEU A 40 15.33 7.39 3.37
N THR A 41 15.00 6.21 2.85
CA THR A 41 15.97 5.23 2.37
C THR A 41 16.17 5.41 0.88
N ARG A 42 17.41 5.51 0.43
CA ARG A 42 17.72 5.41 -0.99
C ARG A 42 17.57 3.94 -1.40
N ASN A 43 16.68 3.68 -2.34
CA ASN A 43 16.47 2.35 -2.88
C ASN A 43 17.08 2.30 -4.27
N GLU A 44 18.09 1.45 -4.45
CA GLU A 44 18.66 1.20 -5.77
C GLU A 44 17.98 -0.04 -6.36
N GLY A 45 17.09 0.18 -7.32
CA GLY A 45 16.46 -0.90 -8.07
C GLY A 45 15.11 -1.36 -7.52
N ARG A 46 14.77 -2.61 -7.84
CA ARG A 46 13.49 -3.23 -7.51
C ARG A 46 13.45 -3.78 -6.09
N THR A 47 12.26 -3.91 -5.59
CA THR A 47 11.92 -4.57 -4.33
C THR A 47 12.45 -6.02 -4.29
N TYR A 48 13.01 -6.41 -3.13
CA TYR A 48 13.49 -7.77 -2.85
C TYR A 48 13.19 -8.18 -1.40
N ALA A 49 13.09 -9.48 -1.16
CA ALA A 49 12.84 -10.00 0.19
C ALA A 49 13.99 -9.67 1.16
N GLY A 50 13.67 -9.13 2.33
CA GLY A 50 14.62 -8.63 3.34
C GLY A 50 14.96 -7.14 3.18
N GLN A 51 14.43 -6.45 2.18
CA GLN A 51 14.63 -5.01 2.01
C GLN A 51 13.98 -4.22 3.14
N ILE A 52 14.71 -3.28 3.73
CA ILE A 52 14.20 -2.35 4.74
C ILE A 52 14.05 -0.97 4.12
N ILE A 53 12.83 -0.42 4.19
CA ILE A 53 12.49 0.89 3.67
C ILE A 53 12.00 1.77 4.82
N ARG A 54 12.54 2.99 4.92
CA ARG A 54 12.17 3.96 5.95
C ARG A 54 11.43 5.11 5.33
N TYR A 55 10.32 5.47 5.95
CA TYR A 55 9.46 6.58 5.57
C TYR A 55 9.27 7.55 6.72
N ARG A 56 8.94 8.78 6.39
CA ARG A 56 8.29 9.74 7.27
C ARG A 56 6.90 10.01 6.72
N VAL A 57 5.88 9.92 7.57
CA VAL A 57 4.48 10.18 7.20
C VAL A 57 3.86 11.16 8.18
N ARG A 58 2.85 11.93 7.74
CA ARG A 58 2.12 12.89 8.58
C ARG A 58 0.60 12.63 8.49
N PRO A 59 0.11 11.48 8.95
CA PRO A 59 -1.26 11.04 8.71
C PRO A 59 -2.32 11.82 9.48
N LEU A 60 -1.96 12.44 10.61
CA LEU A 60 -2.86 13.15 11.50
C LEU A 60 -2.23 14.44 12.00
N LEU A 61 -2.97 15.55 11.90
CA LEU A 61 -2.60 16.88 12.42
C LEU A 61 -1.20 17.36 12.00
N GLY A 62 -0.66 16.86 10.88
CA GLY A 62 0.68 17.20 10.39
C GLY A 62 1.84 16.69 11.25
N LEU A 63 1.57 15.88 12.29
CA LEU A 63 2.61 15.33 13.17
C LEU A 63 3.44 14.26 12.43
N PRO A 64 4.78 14.42 12.36
CA PRO A 64 5.63 13.46 11.69
C PRO A 64 5.75 12.15 12.48
N LEU A 65 5.50 11.05 11.81
CA LEU A 65 5.68 9.69 12.34
C LEU A 65 6.72 8.96 11.50
N SER A 66 7.61 8.24 12.16
CA SER A 66 8.53 7.32 11.49
C SER A 66 7.81 6.02 11.16
N TRP A 67 8.05 5.52 9.96
CA TRP A 67 7.55 4.24 9.50
C TRP A 67 8.69 3.43 8.89
N VAL A 68 8.86 2.20 9.33
CA VAL A 68 9.85 1.26 8.82
C VAL A 68 9.13 0.03 8.31
N THR A 69 9.31 -0.25 7.04
CA THR A 69 8.76 -1.43 6.36
C THR A 69 9.87 -2.42 6.05
N GLU A 70 9.57 -3.69 6.17
CA GLU A 70 10.34 -4.78 5.58
C GLU A 70 9.53 -5.45 4.47
N ILE A 71 10.16 -5.68 3.34
CA ILE A 71 9.62 -6.55 2.31
C ILE A 71 9.92 -7.98 2.74
N THR A 72 8.93 -8.68 3.26
CA THR A 72 9.14 -10.03 3.82
C THR A 72 9.17 -11.10 2.77
N HIS A 73 8.42 -10.92 1.69
CA HIS A 73 8.35 -11.85 0.56
C HIS A 73 8.35 -11.08 -0.75
N CYS A 74 9.01 -11.63 -1.76
CA CYS A 74 9.00 -11.08 -3.12
C CYS A 74 9.21 -12.21 -4.12
N LYS A 75 8.33 -12.29 -5.10
CA LYS A 75 8.44 -13.17 -6.27
C LYS A 75 8.17 -12.35 -7.51
N ASP A 76 9.19 -12.21 -8.33
CA ASP A 76 9.13 -11.39 -9.55
C ASP A 76 7.91 -11.73 -10.40
N LEU A 77 7.28 -10.68 -10.97
CA LEU A 77 6.11 -10.75 -11.83
C LEU A 77 4.89 -11.47 -11.19
N SER A 78 4.85 -11.57 -9.85
CA SER A 78 3.79 -12.30 -9.17
C SER A 78 3.26 -11.59 -7.93
N TYR A 79 4.11 -11.36 -6.93
CA TYR A 79 3.68 -10.68 -5.71
C TYR A 79 4.86 -10.19 -4.88
N PHE A 80 4.59 -9.24 -4.01
CA PHE A 80 5.45 -8.93 -2.86
C PHE A 80 4.59 -8.61 -1.64
N VAL A 81 5.21 -8.72 -0.47
CA VAL A 81 4.57 -8.49 0.82
C VAL A 81 5.40 -7.50 1.61
N ASP A 82 4.77 -6.43 2.07
CA ASP A 82 5.37 -5.46 2.97
C ASP A 82 4.76 -5.53 4.37
N GLU A 83 5.62 -5.46 5.38
CA GLU A 83 5.21 -5.46 6.78
C GLU A 83 5.83 -4.29 7.54
N GLN A 84 5.01 -3.61 8.33
CA GLN A 84 5.50 -2.60 9.23
C GLN A 84 6.31 -3.24 10.36
N ARG A 85 7.61 -2.92 10.45
CA ARG A 85 8.48 -3.27 11.58
C ARG A 85 8.41 -2.23 12.68
N PHE A 86 8.30 -0.97 12.32
CA PHE A 86 8.09 0.14 13.23
C PHE A 86 7.13 1.16 12.62
N GLY A 87 6.18 1.68 13.41
CA GLY A 87 5.22 2.65 12.90
C GLY A 87 3.97 2.77 13.77
N PRO A 88 2.91 3.42 13.26
CA PRO A 88 1.70 3.76 14.03
C PRO A 88 0.80 2.57 14.35
N TYR A 89 0.84 1.51 13.56
CA TYR A 89 -0.03 0.33 13.74
C TYR A 89 0.58 -0.69 14.71
N ALA A 90 -0.24 -1.52 15.32
CA ALA A 90 0.21 -2.71 16.04
C ALA A 90 0.57 -3.86 15.09
N MET A 91 -0.08 -3.87 13.92
CA MET A 91 0.18 -4.79 12.82
C MET A 91 -0.19 -4.09 11.52
N TRP A 92 0.63 -4.30 10.50
CA TRP A 92 0.39 -3.92 9.12
C TRP A 92 1.06 -4.98 8.25
N HIS A 93 0.26 -5.75 7.53
CA HIS A 93 0.69 -6.79 6.61
C HIS A 93 -0.03 -6.57 5.30
N HIS A 94 0.70 -6.18 4.28
CA HIS A 94 0.16 -5.76 3.00
C HIS A 94 0.73 -6.61 1.88
N GLN A 95 -0.13 -7.28 1.15
CA GLN A 95 0.21 -8.14 0.03
C GLN A 95 -0.22 -7.45 -1.27
N HIS A 96 0.67 -7.46 -2.25
CA HIS A 96 0.44 -6.97 -3.60
C HIS A 96 0.57 -8.14 -4.57
N HIS A 97 -0.51 -8.54 -5.19
CA HIS A 97 -0.55 -9.64 -6.15
C HIS A 97 -0.79 -9.13 -7.55
N PHE A 98 -0.10 -9.72 -8.53
CA PHE A 98 -0.19 -9.36 -9.94
C PHE A 98 -0.44 -10.62 -10.77
N LYS A 99 -1.43 -10.56 -11.64
CA LYS A 99 -1.82 -11.69 -12.50
C LYS A 99 -2.11 -11.18 -13.91
N ALA A 100 -1.39 -11.73 -14.90
CA ALA A 100 -1.72 -11.50 -16.31
C ALA A 100 -3.10 -12.07 -16.61
N VAL A 101 -3.94 -11.25 -17.24
CA VAL A 101 -5.28 -11.59 -17.70
C VAL A 101 -5.45 -11.13 -19.14
N ASP A 102 -6.56 -11.50 -19.78
CA ASP A 102 -6.85 -11.05 -21.14
C ASP A 102 -6.95 -9.53 -21.21
N GLY A 103 -6.13 -8.93 -22.06
CA GLY A 103 -6.05 -7.49 -22.27
C GLY A 103 -5.27 -6.69 -21.23
N GLY A 104 -4.63 -7.32 -20.22
CA GLY A 104 -3.87 -6.57 -19.23
C GLY A 104 -3.43 -7.36 -17.99
N VAL A 105 -3.42 -6.67 -16.85
CA VAL A 105 -3.08 -7.24 -15.55
C VAL A 105 -4.19 -6.96 -14.52
N GLU A 106 -4.51 -7.97 -13.74
CA GLU A 106 -5.29 -7.84 -12.51
C GLU A 106 -4.35 -7.71 -11.33
N MET A 107 -4.56 -6.68 -10.54
CA MET A 107 -3.80 -6.38 -9.33
C MET A 107 -4.73 -6.46 -8.13
N ASP A 108 -4.35 -7.29 -7.14
CA ASP A 108 -5.03 -7.39 -5.85
C ASP A 108 -4.14 -6.88 -4.73
N ASP A 109 -4.64 -5.92 -3.97
CA ASP A 109 -4.07 -5.50 -2.69
C ASP A 109 -4.86 -6.14 -1.55
N ILE A 110 -4.17 -6.79 -0.62
CA ILE A 110 -4.75 -7.39 0.59
C ILE A 110 -4.03 -6.82 1.79
N LEU A 111 -4.71 -5.97 2.54
CA LEU A 111 -4.17 -5.33 3.73
C LEU A 111 -4.83 -5.87 5.00
N ASP A 112 -4.06 -6.54 5.83
CA ASP A 112 -4.44 -6.90 7.20
C ASP A 112 -3.78 -5.92 8.17
N TYR A 113 -4.58 -5.26 9.06
CA TYR A 113 -4.01 -4.33 10.00
C TYR A 113 -4.71 -4.33 11.37
N LYS A 114 -3.98 -3.84 12.37
CA LYS A 114 -4.45 -3.70 13.75
C LYS A 114 -3.97 -2.38 14.34
N LEU A 115 -4.86 -1.68 15.01
CA LEU A 115 -4.54 -0.42 15.71
C LEU A 115 -3.84 -0.68 17.04
N LYS A 116 -2.95 0.24 17.43
CA LYS A 116 -2.40 0.31 18.78
C LYS A 116 -3.47 0.76 19.78
N GLY A 117 -3.26 0.49 21.08
CA GLY A 117 -4.15 0.95 22.16
C GLY A 117 -5.33 0.02 22.47
N GLY A 118 -5.34 -1.21 21.96
CA GLY A 118 -6.34 -2.23 22.29
C GLY A 118 -7.78 -1.77 22.01
N TRP A 119 -8.73 -2.09 22.90
CA TRP A 119 -10.16 -1.77 22.74
C TRP A 119 -10.46 -0.26 22.90
N LEU A 120 -9.72 0.43 23.76
CA LEU A 120 -9.85 1.90 23.95
C LEU A 120 -9.39 2.68 22.70
N GLY A 121 -8.27 2.28 22.10
CA GLY A 121 -7.81 2.88 20.86
C GLY A 121 -8.81 2.65 19.70
N LYS A 122 -9.40 1.46 19.62
CA LYS A 122 -10.46 1.15 18.64
C LYS A 122 -11.69 2.04 18.81
N LEU A 123 -12.14 2.23 20.06
CA LEU A 123 -13.35 3.02 20.35
C LEU A 123 -13.18 4.48 20.00
N LEU A 124 -11.99 5.06 20.29
CA LEU A 124 -11.74 6.49 20.14
C LEU A 124 -11.33 6.91 18.73
N THR A 125 -10.62 6.05 17.99
CA THR A 125 -10.02 6.42 16.70
C THR A 125 -10.31 5.43 15.57
N GLY A 126 -10.96 4.31 15.85
CA GLY A 126 -11.15 3.22 14.89
C GLY A 126 -11.78 3.69 13.57
N TRP A 127 -12.91 4.39 13.65
CA TRP A 127 -13.62 4.90 12.47
C TRP A 127 -12.79 5.92 11.66
N LEU A 128 -12.03 6.78 12.34
CA LEU A 128 -11.18 7.79 11.69
C LEU A 128 -10.04 7.12 10.92
N VAL A 129 -9.38 6.12 11.54
CA VAL A 129 -8.29 5.39 10.91
C VAL A 129 -8.80 4.53 9.75
N HIS A 130 -9.96 3.90 9.90
CA HIS A 130 -10.61 3.18 8.79
C HIS A 130 -10.87 4.09 7.59
N GLY A 131 -11.47 5.25 7.82
CA GLY A 131 -11.71 6.22 6.75
C GLY A 131 -10.42 6.70 6.08
N LYS A 132 -9.34 6.90 6.85
CA LYS A 132 -8.04 7.26 6.29
C LYS A 132 -7.43 6.14 5.45
N VAL A 133 -7.46 4.89 5.93
CA VAL A 133 -6.96 3.73 5.17
C VAL A 133 -7.73 3.57 3.88
N GLN A 134 -9.07 3.60 3.92
CA GLN A 134 -9.91 3.55 2.73
C GLN A 134 -9.56 4.68 1.75
N GLY A 135 -9.46 5.91 2.23
CA GLY A 135 -9.12 7.07 1.40
C GLY A 135 -7.76 6.97 0.71
N ILE A 136 -6.77 6.33 1.32
CA ILE A 136 -5.47 6.05 0.69
C ILE A 136 -5.64 5.10 -0.50
N PHE A 137 -6.40 4.03 -0.34
CA PHE A 137 -6.63 3.05 -1.40
C PHE A 137 -7.51 3.60 -2.52
N ASP A 138 -8.55 4.39 -2.19
CA ASP A 138 -9.39 5.07 -3.18
C ASP A 138 -8.56 6.05 -4.03
N HIS A 139 -7.69 6.84 -3.38
CA HIS A 139 -6.77 7.74 -4.07
C HIS A 139 -5.82 6.96 -4.99
N ARG A 140 -5.20 5.88 -4.49
CA ARG A 140 -4.32 5.00 -5.26
C ARG A 140 -5.02 4.47 -6.50
N THR A 141 -6.21 3.90 -6.35
CA THR A 141 -7.03 3.39 -7.45
C THR A 141 -7.29 4.47 -8.50
N LYS A 142 -7.69 5.67 -8.07
CA LYS A 142 -7.91 6.80 -8.97
C LYS A 142 -6.64 7.17 -9.74
N VAL A 143 -5.52 7.37 -9.06
CA VAL A 143 -4.24 7.75 -9.69
C VAL A 143 -3.79 6.69 -10.70
N LEU A 144 -3.93 5.41 -10.37
CA LEU A 144 -3.54 4.32 -11.26
C LEU A 144 -4.43 4.24 -12.50
N ILE A 145 -5.75 4.45 -12.36
CA ILE A 145 -6.68 4.52 -13.49
C ILE A 145 -6.37 5.74 -14.37
N ASP A 146 -6.12 6.90 -13.78
CA ASP A 146 -5.77 8.12 -14.51
C ASP A 146 -4.44 7.98 -15.27
N LYS A 147 -3.48 7.23 -14.71
CA LYS A 147 -2.15 7.04 -15.29
C LYS A 147 -2.11 5.96 -16.39
N PHE A 148 -2.71 4.83 -16.16
CA PHE A 148 -2.59 3.64 -17.00
C PHE A 148 -3.88 3.29 -17.76
N GLY A 149 -4.99 3.91 -17.41
CA GLY A 149 -6.32 3.44 -17.79
C GLY A 149 -6.78 2.26 -16.93
N GLY A 150 -7.88 1.65 -17.29
CA GLY A 150 -8.38 0.47 -16.59
C GLY A 150 -9.67 0.74 -15.82
N LYS A 151 -9.95 -0.12 -14.86
CA LYS A 151 -11.17 -0.06 -14.07
C LYS A 151 -10.97 -0.63 -12.67
N ASP A 152 -11.68 -0.04 -11.72
CA ASP A 152 -11.86 -0.61 -10.39
C ASP A 152 -12.75 -1.86 -10.49
N LEU A 153 -12.29 -2.97 -9.92
CA LEU A 153 -13.03 -4.23 -9.82
C LEU A 153 -13.75 -4.38 -8.48
N GLY A 154 -13.54 -3.45 -7.59
CA GLY A 154 -14.19 -3.35 -6.30
C GLY A 154 -13.25 -3.43 -5.09
N SER A 155 -13.79 -2.98 -3.97
CA SER A 155 -13.13 -3.07 -2.67
C SER A 155 -14.06 -3.70 -1.63
N VAL A 156 -13.48 -4.50 -0.73
CA VAL A 156 -14.21 -5.14 0.37
C VAL A 156 -13.48 -4.86 1.68
N PHE A 157 -14.24 -4.42 2.68
CA PHE A 157 -13.75 -4.12 4.02
C PHE A 157 -14.36 -5.11 5.03
N HIS A 158 -13.51 -5.79 5.82
CA HIS A 158 -13.91 -6.74 6.87
C HIS A 158 -13.38 -6.35 8.25
#